data_e0eb6ca05aef11e4ee92313e02881d26
#
_entry.id   e0eb6ca05aef11e4ee92313e02881d26
#
_cell.length_a   1.000
_cell.length_b   1.000
_cell.length_c   1.000
_cell.angle_alpha   90.00
_cell.angle_beta   90.00
_cell.angle_gamma   90.00
#
_symmetry.space_group_name_H-M   'P 1'
#
loop_
_entity.id
_entity.type
_entity.pdbx_description
1 polymer ?
#
loop_
_entity_poly.entity_id
_entity_poly.type
_entity_poly.pdbx_seq_one_letter_code
_entity_poly.pdbx_strand_id
1 'polypeptide(L)'
;MAERATLKHVVVSLGGDVRIAPDFIFSGEGGHIDAYGVYFADAGQHLEHRPYVAHTEPHCYSRVTYKGALQGEGAHSVWVGDCLIGAAARGTDTYELNRNLVLTPGAKADSIPNLEIENGNIEGAGHASATGRFDDTQLFYLRARGIPEAEARRLVVLGFFGEIVGEIGVPEVEEHLINEEIGRASCRERV
;
A
#
# COMPACT_ATOMS: atom_id res chain seq x y z
N MET A 1 10.17 -8.40 17.05
CA MET A 1 10.39 -9.66 16.31
C MET A 1 11.64 -10.34 16.86
N ALA A 2 11.59 -11.65 17.11
CA ALA A 2 12.72 -12.44 17.61
C ALA A 2 13.82 -12.61 16.54
N GLU A 3 14.97 -13.14 16.98
CA GLU A 3 16.10 -13.44 16.09
C GLU A 3 15.68 -14.31 14.91
N ARG A 4 16.08 -13.93 13.70
CA ARG A 4 15.80 -14.59 12.40
C ARG A 4 14.32 -14.92 12.14
N ALA A 5 13.42 -14.24 12.84
CA ALA A 5 11.99 -14.42 12.60
C ALA A 5 11.57 -13.74 11.29
N THR A 6 10.66 -14.38 10.57
CA THR A 6 10.04 -13.82 9.36
C THR A 6 8.57 -13.53 9.64
N LEU A 7 8.12 -12.33 9.26
CA LEU A 7 6.73 -11.93 9.35
C LEU A 7 6.27 -11.41 7.98
N LYS A 8 5.17 -11.96 7.46
CA LYS A 8 4.37 -11.33 6.42
C LYS A 8 3.11 -10.77 7.06
N HIS A 9 2.89 -9.46 6.90
CA HIS A 9 1.72 -8.76 7.43
C HIS A 9 0.93 -8.14 6.28
N VAL A 10 -0.37 -8.33 6.27
CA VAL A 10 -1.25 -7.78 5.24
C VAL A 10 -2.39 -7.02 5.88
N VAL A 11 -2.62 -5.80 5.43
CA VAL A 11 -3.77 -4.96 5.81
C VAL A 11 -4.61 -4.69 4.58
N VAL A 12 -5.93 -4.87 4.73
CA VAL A 12 -6.91 -4.53 3.71
C VAL A 12 -7.95 -3.59 4.31
N SER A 13 -8.15 -2.41 3.71
CA SER A 13 -9.11 -1.39 4.15
C SER A 13 -9.98 -0.96 2.97
N LEU A 14 -11.25 -1.35 2.97
CA LEU A 14 -12.19 -1.16 1.87
C LEU A 14 -13.33 -0.23 2.30
N GLY A 15 -12.98 1.02 2.57
CA GLY A 15 -13.91 2.07 2.96
C GLY A 15 -14.02 2.32 4.46
N GLY A 16 -14.84 3.31 4.81
CA GLY A 16 -15.09 3.75 6.18
C GLY A 16 -14.28 5.00 6.59
N ASP A 17 -14.24 5.22 7.90
CA ASP A 17 -13.36 6.17 8.57
C ASP A 17 -12.44 5.36 9.49
N VAL A 18 -11.22 5.12 9.04
CA VAL A 18 -10.33 4.09 9.62
C VAL A 18 -8.94 4.65 9.82
N ARG A 19 -8.34 4.35 10.98
CA ARG A 19 -6.92 4.57 11.24
C ARG A 19 -6.26 3.28 11.72
N ILE A 20 -5.21 2.84 11.00
CA ILE A 20 -4.44 1.64 11.31
C ILE A 20 -2.96 2.03 11.45
N ALA A 21 -2.37 1.71 12.61
CA ALA A 21 -0.99 2.05 12.93
C ALA A 21 -0.26 0.80 13.47
N PRO A 22 0.24 -0.09 12.60
CA PRO A 22 1.02 -1.24 13.02
C PRO A 22 2.47 -0.84 13.35
N ASP A 23 2.99 -1.33 14.48
CA ASP A 23 4.38 -1.16 14.89
C ASP A 23 5.15 -2.47 14.71
N PHE A 24 6.22 -2.43 13.93
CA PHE A 24 7.13 -3.54 13.68
C PHE A 24 8.49 -3.25 14.32
N ILE A 25 8.82 -3.94 15.39
CA ILE A 25 10.06 -3.72 16.13
C ILE A 25 10.92 -4.99 16.06
N PHE A 26 12.14 -4.88 15.55
CA PHE A 26 13.11 -5.95 15.58
C PHE A 26 13.78 -5.99 16.96
N SER A 27 13.64 -7.10 17.67
CA SER A 27 14.25 -7.35 18.98
C SER A 27 15.25 -8.53 18.96
N GLY A 28 15.70 -8.88 17.76
CA GLY A 28 16.70 -9.91 17.50
C GLY A 28 17.28 -9.76 16.10
N GLU A 29 18.55 -10.18 15.96
CA GLU A 29 19.32 -10.06 14.73
C GLU A 29 18.71 -10.87 13.57
N GLY A 30 18.84 -10.37 12.35
CA GLY A 30 18.48 -11.09 11.11
C GLY A 30 16.98 -11.30 10.88
N GLY A 31 16.14 -10.50 11.54
CA GLY A 31 14.70 -10.53 11.32
C GLY A 31 14.28 -10.04 9.93
N HIS A 32 13.17 -10.53 9.40
CA HIS A 32 12.63 -10.20 8.08
C HIS A 32 11.16 -9.83 8.15
N ILE A 33 10.77 -8.66 7.60
CA ILE A 33 9.40 -8.19 7.53
C ILE A 33 9.03 -7.83 6.10
N ASP A 34 7.92 -8.41 5.61
CA ASP A 34 7.18 -7.95 4.45
C ASP A 34 5.81 -7.46 4.90
N ALA A 35 5.57 -6.14 4.83
CA ALA A 35 4.32 -5.51 5.23
C ALA A 35 3.60 -4.95 4.00
N TYR A 36 2.41 -5.44 3.73
CA TYR A 36 1.58 -5.05 2.60
C TYR A 36 0.30 -4.38 3.05
N GLY A 37 -0.12 -3.32 2.35
CA GLY A 37 -1.39 -2.66 2.58
C GLY A 37 -2.14 -2.38 1.29
N VAL A 38 -3.40 -2.78 1.24
CA VAL A 38 -4.34 -2.45 0.17
C VAL A 38 -5.47 -1.61 0.75
N TYR A 39 -5.75 -0.48 0.16
CA TYR A 39 -6.88 0.34 0.60
C TYR A 39 -7.63 0.98 -0.56
N PHE A 40 -8.96 1.10 -0.37
CA PHE A 40 -9.84 1.75 -1.31
C PHE A 40 -10.78 2.70 -0.57
N ALA A 41 -10.75 3.99 -0.90
CA ALA A 41 -11.62 5.01 -0.35
C ALA A 41 -12.64 5.47 -1.38
N ASP A 42 -13.91 5.50 -1.01
CA ASP A 42 -15.02 6.06 -1.78
C ASP A 42 -15.43 7.45 -1.21
N ALA A 43 -16.35 8.12 -1.87
CA ALA A 43 -16.80 9.47 -1.54
C ALA A 43 -17.05 9.66 -0.03
N GLY A 44 -16.45 10.71 0.54
CA GLY A 44 -16.58 11.08 1.94
C GLY A 44 -15.89 10.16 2.94
N GLN A 45 -15.14 9.15 2.50
CA GLN A 45 -14.42 8.22 3.37
C GLN A 45 -12.99 8.70 3.66
N HIS A 46 -12.49 8.35 4.85
CA HIS A 46 -11.13 8.67 5.27
C HIS A 46 -10.39 7.42 5.74
N LEU A 47 -9.25 7.12 5.09
CA LEU A 47 -8.42 5.97 5.42
C LEU A 47 -7.00 6.42 5.76
N GLU A 48 -6.57 6.18 6.99
CA GLU A 48 -5.24 6.53 7.47
C GLU A 48 -4.44 5.28 7.84
N HIS A 49 -3.25 5.13 7.25
CA HIS A 49 -2.32 4.03 7.52
C HIS A 49 -0.97 4.58 7.95
N ARG A 50 -0.49 4.14 9.12
CA ARG A 50 0.78 4.59 9.72
C ARG A 50 1.64 3.39 10.11
N PRO A 51 2.22 2.66 9.15
CA PRO A 51 3.19 1.63 9.48
C PRO A 51 4.46 2.27 10.06
N TYR A 52 4.93 1.73 11.18
CA TYR A 52 6.20 2.08 11.81
C TYR A 52 7.11 0.86 11.83
N VAL A 53 8.36 1.01 11.37
CA VAL A 53 9.37 -0.04 11.39
C VAL A 53 10.59 0.44 12.15
N ALA A 54 10.95 -0.24 13.26
CA ALA A 54 12.13 0.06 14.02
C ALA A 54 13.18 -1.06 13.85
N HIS A 55 14.23 -0.77 13.11
CA HIS A 55 15.43 -1.58 13.06
C HIS A 55 16.32 -1.22 14.26
N THR A 56 16.27 -2.03 15.31
CA THR A 56 17.06 -1.86 16.54
C THR A 56 18.19 -2.86 16.65
N GLU A 57 18.19 -3.90 15.78
CA GLU A 57 19.12 -5.01 15.77
C GLU A 57 19.82 -5.16 14.42
N PRO A 58 21.01 -5.79 14.37
CA PRO A 58 21.77 -5.91 13.13
C PRO A 58 21.12 -6.83 12.09
N HIS A 59 21.48 -6.62 10.81
CA HIS A 59 21.18 -7.49 9.67
C HIS A 59 19.69 -7.78 9.48
N CYS A 60 18.82 -6.83 9.86
CA CYS A 60 17.40 -6.94 9.67
C CYS A 60 16.96 -6.40 8.30
N TYR A 61 15.91 -6.99 7.77
CA TYR A 61 15.34 -6.65 6.46
C TYR A 61 13.88 -6.23 6.59
N SER A 62 13.47 -5.18 5.88
CA SER A 62 12.05 -4.85 5.76
C SER A 62 11.67 -4.31 4.38
N ARG A 63 10.47 -4.69 3.93
CA ARG A 63 9.77 -4.09 2.81
C ARG A 63 8.37 -3.72 3.24
N VAL A 64 8.03 -2.44 3.06
CA VAL A 64 6.70 -1.90 3.37
C VAL A 64 6.11 -1.41 2.06
N THR A 65 5.06 -2.06 1.58
CA THR A 65 4.42 -1.73 0.30
C THR A 65 2.94 -1.50 0.49
N TYR A 66 2.49 -0.27 0.26
CA TYR A 66 1.08 0.11 0.37
C TYR A 66 0.59 0.67 -0.97
N LYS A 67 -0.57 0.20 -1.41
CA LYS A 67 -1.26 0.70 -2.60
C LYS A 67 -2.69 1.09 -2.27
N GLY A 68 -3.09 2.28 -2.71
CA GLY A 68 -4.44 2.80 -2.52
C GLY A 68 -5.10 3.27 -3.81
N ALA A 69 -6.40 3.07 -3.93
CA ALA A 69 -7.21 3.71 -4.95
C ALA A 69 -8.32 4.54 -4.30
N LEU A 70 -8.65 5.67 -4.90
CA LEU A 70 -9.59 6.63 -4.34
C LEU A 70 -10.54 7.13 -5.42
N GLN A 71 -11.83 7.20 -5.09
CA GLN A 71 -12.84 7.78 -5.97
C GLN A 71 -13.88 8.59 -5.20
N GLY A 72 -14.49 9.55 -5.88
CA GLY A 72 -15.58 10.37 -5.36
C GLY A 72 -15.13 11.59 -4.58
N GLU A 73 -16.03 12.53 -4.45
CA GLU A 73 -15.80 13.79 -3.76
C GLU A 73 -15.54 13.56 -2.28
N GLY A 74 -14.47 14.16 -1.74
CA GLY A 74 -14.09 14.03 -0.34
C GLY A 74 -13.49 12.67 0.06
N ALA A 75 -13.24 11.75 -0.88
CA ALA A 75 -12.44 10.55 -0.60
C ALA A 75 -11.00 10.97 -0.24
N HIS A 76 -10.51 10.54 0.91
CA HIS A 76 -9.21 10.95 1.40
C HIS A 76 -8.42 9.79 2.00
N SER A 77 -7.18 9.63 1.57
CA SER A 77 -6.25 8.72 2.23
C SER A 77 -5.02 9.45 2.75
N VAL A 78 -4.53 9.00 3.89
CA VAL A 78 -3.26 9.43 4.47
C VAL A 78 -2.40 8.20 4.71
N TRP A 79 -1.22 8.17 4.13
CA TRP A 79 -0.22 7.15 4.43
C TRP A 79 1.01 7.84 5.03
N VAL A 80 1.43 7.39 6.21
CA VAL A 80 2.65 7.83 6.87
C VAL A 80 3.51 6.60 7.11
N GLY A 81 4.59 6.47 6.35
CA GLY A 81 5.59 5.44 6.57
C GLY A 81 6.70 6.01 7.46
N ASP A 82 6.92 5.39 8.59
CA ASP A 82 7.98 5.80 9.51
C ASP A 82 8.98 4.62 9.68
N CYS A 83 10.23 4.83 9.26
CA CYS A 83 11.30 3.84 9.41
C CYS A 83 12.47 4.43 10.20
N LEU A 84 12.79 3.79 11.32
CA LEU A 84 13.98 4.10 12.14
C LEU A 84 15.05 3.02 11.94
N ILE A 85 16.26 3.44 11.60
CA ILE A 85 17.47 2.60 11.64
C ILE A 85 18.34 3.09 12.81
N GLY A 86 18.22 2.39 13.94
CA GLY A 86 18.90 2.77 15.17
C GLY A 86 20.42 2.53 15.12
N ALA A 87 21.14 3.11 16.07
CA ALA A 87 22.60 3.10 16.11
C ALA A 87 23.24 1.68 16.10
N ALA A 88 22.56 0.66 16.62
CA ALA A 88 23.02 -0.72 16.63
C ALA A 88 22.69 -1.51 15.34
N ALA A 89 21.82 -1.00 14.49
CA ALA A 89 21.22 -1.71 13.35
C ALA A 89 22.14 -1.71 12.10
N ARG A 90 23.37 -2.22 12.26
CA ARG A 90 24.28 -2.40 11.11
C ARG A 90 23.76 -3.45 10.13
N GLY A 91 24.08 -3.30 8.84
CA GLY A 91 23.69 -4.26 7.81
C GLY A 91 22.17 -4.32 7.57
N THR A 92 21.45 -3.24 7.91
CA THR A 92 20.02 -3.10 7.61
C THR A 92 19.81 -2.94 6.10
N ASP A 93 18.77 -3.60 5.58
CA ASP A 93 18.21 -3.34 4.26
C ASP A 93 16.70 -3.07 4.39
N THR A 94 16.27 -1.85 4.06
CA THR A 94 14.89 -1.43 4.21
C THR A 94 14.39 -0.60 3.02
N TYR A 95 13.13 -0.79 2.65
CA TYR A 95 12.50 0.04 1.62
C TYR A 95 11.00 0.21 1.88
N GLU A 96 10.53 1.44 1.75
CA GLU A 96 9.11 1.78 1.86
C GLU A 96 8.56 2.28 0.52
N LEU A 97 7.41 1.76 0.12
CA LEU A 97 6.72 2.14 -1.10
C LEU A 97 5.25 2.45 -0.83
N ASN A 98 4.80 3.64 -1.18
CA ASN A 98 3.39 3.97 -1.27
C ASN A 98 3.01 4.42 -2.68
N ARG A 99 1.98 3.81 -3.24
CA ARG A 99 1.41 4.22 -4.52
C ARG A 99 -0.08 4.44 -4.40
N ASN A 100 -0.57 5.55 -4.94
CA ASN A 100 -1.98 5.89 -4.98
C ASN A 100 -2.47 6.09 -6.41
N LEU A 101 -3.69 5.67 -6.68
CA LEU A 101 -4.40 5.88 -7.92
C LEU A 101 -5.68 6.67 -7.65
N VAL A 102 -5.71 7.93 -8.09
CA VAL A 102 -6.90 8.79 -7.99
C VAL A 102 -7.76 8.57 -9.23
N LEU A 103 -8.93 7.95 -9.03
CA LEU A 103 -9.82 7.52 -10.12
C LEU A 103 -10.72 8.64 -10.61
N THR A 104 -11.11 9.58 -9.75
CA THR A 104 -12.02 10.69 -10.08
C THR A 104 -11.54 12.01 -9.47
N PRO A 105 -11.96 13.16 -9.98
CA PRO A 105 -11.78 14.46 -9.31
C PRO A 105 -12.39 14.45 -7.90
N GLY A 106 -11.88 15.32 -7.01
CA GLY A 106 -12.39 15.48 -5.63
C GLY A 106 -11.80 14.50 -4.62
N ALA A 107 -11.14 13.44 -5.05
CA ALA A 107 -10.39 12.55 -4.18
C ALA A 107 -8.95 13.05 -3.96
N LYS A 108 -8.40 12.79 -2.75
CA LYS A 108 -7.07 13.25 -2.32
C LYS A 108 -6.31 12.13 -1.62
N ALA A 109 -5.03 11.96 -1.97
CA ALA A 109 -4.10 11.07 -1.28
C ALA A 109 -2.88 11.84 -0.79
N ASP A 110 -2.59 11.75 0.50
CA ASP A 110 -1.38 12.28 1.13
C ASP A 110 -0.43 11.13 1.48
N SER A 111 0.83 11.23 1.06
CA SER A 111 1.89 10.27 1.35
C SER A 111 3.05 10.98 2.03
N ILE A 112 3.41 10.51 3.21
CA ILE A 112 4.44 11.11 4.07
C ILE A 112 5.43 10.01 4.48
N PRO A 113 6.41 9.68 3.62
CA PRO A 113 7.46 8.75 4.00
C PRO A 113 8.52 9.46 4.86
N ASN A 114 8.89 8.86 5.97
CA ASN A 114 9.93 9.33 6.88
C ASN A 114 10.99 8.23 7.07
N LEU A 115 12.25 8.62 7.01
CA LEU A 115 13.37 7.71 7.20
C LEU A 115 14.40 8.38 8.09
N GLU A 116 14.61 7.81 9.28
CA GLU A 116 15.61 8.24 10.24
C GLU A 116 16.75 7.23 10.31
N ILE A 117 17.98 7.67 10.09
CA ILE A 117 19.16 6.79 10.01
C ILE A 117 20.19 7.28 11.02
N GLU A 118 20.37 6.51 12.10
CA GLU A 118 21.38 6.77 13.14
C GLU A 118 22.70 6.01 12.88
N ASN A 119 22.69 5.05 11.95
CA ASN A 119 23.86 4.22 11.62
C ASN A 119 24.04 4.13 10.10
N GLY A 120 25.16 4.65 9.60
CA GLY A 120 25.47 4.62 8.17
C GLY A 120 26.06 3.29 7.64
N ASN A 121 26.34 2.31 8.51
CA ASN A 121 26.82 0.99 8.10
C ASN A 121 25.65 0.05 7.79
N ILE A 122 24.95 0.35 6.70
CA ILE A 122 23.76 -0.38 6.23
C ILE A 122 23.98 -0.90 4.80
N GLU A 123 23.21 -1.90 4.40
CA GLU A 123 23.20 -2.41 3.02
C GLU A 123 22.38 -1.52 2.10
N GLY A 124 21.23 -1.03 2.58
CA GLY A 124 20.40 -0.11 1.84
C GLY A 124 19.25 0.45 2.67
N ALA A 125 18.86 1.67 2.35
CA ALA A 125 17.65 2.28 2.89
C ALA A 125 17.05 3.23 1.85
N GLY A 126 15.72 3.25 1.76
CA GLY A 126 15.05 4.13 0.84
C GLY A 126 13.55 4.12 1.00
N HIS A 127 12.94 5.10 0.39
CA HIS A 127 11.49 5.17 0.24
C HIS A 127 11.10 5.76 -1.11
N ALA A 128 9.89 5.43 -1.56
CA ALA A 128 9.27 6.09 -2.70
C ALA A 128 7.78 6.28 -2.47
N SER A 129 7.26 7.40 -2.92
CA SER A 129 5.82 7.63 -2.98
C SER A 129 5.42 8.17 -4.34
N ALA A 130 4.27 7.73 -4.85
CA ALA A 130 3.72 8.23 -6.09
C ALA A 130 2.19 8.24 -6.04
N THR A 131 1.60 9.36 -6.47
CA THR A 131 0.16 9.47 -6.67
C THR A 131 -0.11 9.75 -8.14
N GLY A 132 -0.70 8.78 -8.83
CA GLY A 132 -1.14 8.89 -10.21
C GLY A 132 -2.64 9.18 -10.29
N ARG A 133 -3.05 9.80 -11.41
CA ARG A 133 -4.46 9.89 -11.78
C ARG A 133 -4.79 8.81 -12.78
N PHE A 134 -6.05 8.44 -12.83
CA PHE A 134 -6.56 7.54 -13.85
C PHE A 134 -6.22 8.09 -15.25
N ASP A 135 -5.63 7.25 -16.09
CA ASP A 135 -5.20 7.65 -17.43
C ASP A 135 -6.33 7.40 -18.45
N ASP A 136 -6.92 8.48 -18.91
CA ASP A 136 -7.97 8.44 -19.93
C ASP A 136 -7.48 7.80 -21.26
N THR A 137 -6.17 7.81 -21.51
CA THR A 137 -5.58 7.13 -22.67
C THR A 137 -5.68 5.61 -22.54
N GLN A 138 -5.43 5.07 -21.36
CA GLN A 138 -5.60 3.64 -21.08
C GLN A 138 -7.07 3.24 -21.22
N LEU A 139 -7.98 4.07 -20.69
CA LEU A 139 -9.41 3.86 -20.81
C LEU A 139 -9.85 3.86 -22.28
N PHE A 140 -9.41 4.88 -23.06
CA PHE A 140 -9.69 4.96 -24.49
C PHE A 140 -9.21 3.71 -25.24
N TYR A 141 -8.01 3.24 -24.94
CA TYR A 141 -7.44 2.04 -25.58
C TYR A 141 -8.26 0.76 -25.33
N LEU A 142 -8.72 0.57 -24.10
CA LEU A 142 -9.58 -0.56 -23.73
C LEU A 142 -10.95 -0.46 -24.39
N ARG A 143 -11.55 0.74 -24.41
CA ARG A 143 -12.84 1.00 -25.05
C ARG A 143 -12.77 0.82 -26.58
N ALA A 144 -11.69 1.25 -27.20
CA ALA A 144 -11.46 1.06 -28.64
C ALA A 144 -11.39 -0.43 -29.04
N ARG A 145 -11.15 -1.33 -28.08
CA ARG A 145 -11.22 -2.79 -28.26
C ARG A 145 -12.57 -3.40 -27.91
N GLY A 146 -13.58 -2.57 -27.66
CA GLY A 146 -14.94 -3.01 -27.39
C GLY A 146 -15.22 -3.35 -25.91
N ILE A 147 -14.30 -3.04 -24.99
CA ILE A 147 -14.54 -3.23 -23.56
C ILE A 147 -15.42 -2.09 -23.04
N PRO A 148 -16.56 -2.38 -22.39
CA PRO A 148 -17.41 -1.36 -21.77
C PRO A 148 -16.62 -0.53 -20.75
N GLU A 149 -16.96 0.77 -20.61
CA GLU A 149 -16.19 1.69 -19.76
C GLU A 149 -16.05 1.22 -18.30
N ALA A 150 -17.15 0.77 -17.69
CA ALA A 150 -17.13 0.28 -16.32
C ALA A 150 -16.16 -0.91 -16.14
N GLU A 151 -16.17 -1.84 -17.11
CA GLU A 151 -15.25 -2.98 -17.08
C GLU A 151 -13.80 -2.57 -17.36
N ALA A 152 -13.58 -1.59 -18.25
CA ALA A 152 -12.24 -1.05 -18.51
C ALA A 152 -11.66 -0.38 -17.26
N ARG A 153 -12.45 0.40 -16.52
CA ARG A 153 -12.05 1.00 -15.24
C ARG A 153 -11.70 -0.08 -14.22
N ARG A 154 -12.55 -1.10 -14.09
CA ARG A 154 -12.33 -2.23 -13.20
C ARG A 154 -11.01 -2.94 -13.50
N LEU A 155 -10.71 -3.23 -14.76
CA LEU A 155 -9.48 -3.88 -15.18
C LEU A 155 -8.23 -3.07 -14.83
N VAL A 156 -8.28 -1.73 -14.95
CA VAL A 156 -7.16 -0.86 -14.54
C VAL A 156 -6.93 -0.94 -13.04
N VAL A 157 -7.98 -0.88 -12.22
CA VAL A 157 -7.88 -0.98 -10.76
C VAL A 157 -7.37 -2.36 -10.34
N LEU A 158 -7.87 -3.43 -10.95
CA LEU A 158 -7.38 -4.79 -10.71
C LEU A 158 -5.91 -4.94 -11.09
N GLY A 159 -5.48 -4.40 -12.21
CA GLY A 159 -4.08 -4.40 -12.62
C GLY A 159 -3.18 -3.61 -11.66
N PHE A 160 -3.69 -2.50 -11.11
CA PHE A 160 -2.97 -1.70 -10.12
C PHE A 160 -2.73 -2.45 -8.81
N PHE A 161 -3.73 -3.20 -8.32
CA PHE A 161 -3.62 -3.98 -7.10
C PHE A 161 -3.05 -5.39 -7.28
N GLY A 162 -3.07 -5.94 -8.49
CA GLY A 162 -2.75 -7.35 -8.76
C GLY A 162 -1.43 -7.84 -8.17
N GLU A 163 -0.39 -7.01 -8.21
CA GLU A 163 0.91 -7.33 -7.61
C GLU A 163 0.83 -7.57 -6.09
N ILE A 164 0.16 -6.66 -5.37
CA ILE A 164 0.09 -6.73 -3.91
C ILE A 164 -0.91 -7.77 -3.42
N VAL A 165 -1.99 -7.99 -4.18
CA VAL A 165 -2.97 -9.04 -3.87
C VAL A 165 -2.34 -10.41 -3.98
N GLY A 166 -1.52 -10.67 -5.02
CA GLY A 166 -0.78 -11.92 -5.16
C GLY A 166 0.23 -12.22 -4.04
N GLU A 167 0.65 -11.19 -3.28
CA GLU A 167 1.52 -11.37 -2.12
C GLU A 167 0.78 -11.82 -0.85
N ILE A 168 -0.56 -11.79 -0.83
CA ILE A 168 -1.34 -12.23 0.33
C ILE A 168 -1.07 -13.71 0.63
N GLY A 169 -1.03 -14.54 -0.41
CA GLY A 169 -0.71 -15.97 -0.30
C GLY A 169 -1.82 -16.80 0.35
N VAL A 170 -3.06 -16.28 0.37
CA VAL A 170 -4.28 -16.97 0.84
C VAL A 170 -5.33 -16.89 -0.26
N PRO A 171 -5.46 -17.93 -1.10
CA PRO A 171 -6.29 -17.90 -2.31
C PRO A 171 -7.72 -17.44 -2.11
N GLU A 172 -8.35 -17.83 -1.01
CA GLU A 172 -9.75 -17.46 -0.69
C GLU A 172 -9.88 -15.95 -0.43
N VAL A 173 -8.86 -15.33 0.21
CA VAL A 173 -8.83 -13.89 0.46
C VAL A 173 -8.54 -13.14 -0.83
N GLU A 174 -7.61 -13.62 -1.64
CA GLU A 174 -7.26 -13.04 -2.94
C GLU A 174 -8.48 -13.04 -3.87
N GLU A 175 -9.17 -14.16 -3.98
CA GLU A 175 -10.38 -14.30 -4.81
C GLU A 175 -11.51 -13.38 -4.30
N HIS A 176 -11.71 -13.30 -2.99
CA HIS A 176 -12.71 -12.42 -2.39
C HIS A 176 -12.40 -10.94 -2.71
N LEU A 177 -11.16 -10.49 -2.53
CA LEU A 177 -10.73 -9.13 -2.84
C LEU A 177 -10.90 -8.79 -4.32
N ILE A 178 -10.52 -9.70 -5.22
CA ILE A 178 -10.62 -9.48 -6.66
C ILE A 178 -12.08 -9.41 -7.12
N ASN A 179 -12.92 -10.33 -6.67
CA ASN A 179 -14.27 -10.50 -7.21
C ASN A 179 -15.31 -9.62 -6.52
N GLU A 180 -15.26 -9.48 -5.20
CA GLU A 180 -16.31 -8.84 -4.43
C GLU A 180 -16.01 -7.37 -4.12
N GLU A 181 -14.81 -7.06 -3.69
CA GLU A 181 -14.51 -5.76 -3.10
C GLU A 181 -13.90 -4.78 -4.12
N ILE A 182 -12.79 -5.14 -4.77
CA ILE A 182 -12.16 -4.27 -5.77
C ILE A 182 -13.06 -4.15 -7.01
N GLY A 183 -13.77 -5.24 -7.37
CA GLY A 183 -14.72 -5.24 -8.47
C GLY A 183 -15.94 -4.36 -8.23
N ARG A 184 -16.50 -4.31 -7.02
CA ARG A 184 -17.65 -3.46 -6.66
C ARG A 184 -17.27 -2.00 -6.45
N ALA A 185 -16.12 -1.75 -5.85
CA ALA A 185 -15.64 -0.40 -5.58
C ALA A 185 -15.46 0.42 -6.87
N SER A 186 -14.99 -0.21 -7.95
CA SER A 186 -14.80 0.44 -9.24
C SER A 186 -16.10 0.68 -10.05
N CYS A 187 -17.22 0.05 -9.67
CA CYS A 187 -18.50 0.11 -10.39
C CYS A 187 -19.53 1.09 -9.79
N ARG A 188 -19.25 1.73 -8.64
CA ARG A 188 -20.18 2.67 -8.02
C ARG A 188 -20.05 4.08 -8.57
N GLU A 189 -20.32 4.29 -9.85
CA GLU A 189 -20.91 5.55 -10.31
C GLU A 189 -22.40 5.51 -9.99
N ARG A 190 -22.81 6.05 -8.85
CA ARG A 190 -24.21 6.44 -8.67
C ARG A 190 -24.31 7.91 -9.03
N VAL A 191 -25.12 8.14 -10.07
CA VAL A 191 -25.73 9.41 -10.47
C VAL A 191 -26.38 10.10 -9.27
#